data_0ce90529bdeb4a9f25bfafacbd0fa72a
#
_entry.id   0ce90529bdeb4a9f25bfafacbd0fa72a
#
_cell.length_a   1.000
_cell.length_b   1.000
_cell.length_c   1.000
_cell.angle_alpha   90.00
_cell.angle_beta   90.00
_cell.angle_gamma   90.00
#
_symmetry.space_group_name_H-M   'P 1'
#
loop_
_entity.id
_entity.type
_entity.pdbx_description
1 polymer ?
#
loop_
_entity_poly.entity_id
_entity_poly.type
_entity_poly.pdbx_seq_one_letter_code
_entity_poly.pdbx_strand_id
1 'polypeptide(L)'
;MKIGIVGLPNAGKSSLFNALTRAGAAAANYPFTTVEPNVAVVGVPDERLDRVAETLAATPVVHETIQFHDIAGLVRGAHDGEGLGNKFLGNIRETDAILHVVRAHDDAQVVHPEGRVDPLADVETIETELLYADLEQAERRLERVAKQAKSGDKEAVAEERWLGEVLDALRAGRGVRTVPLPEAAPGAEVRLSALTSKPVLYVANVAEGEPLEPPPELVEHARERGARATAVSARLDAELAELDEDEAAAMRDELGVEESGLATVIRESFALLDLISFFTAGQAKEARARAIRRGTRARQAAGAVHTDMERGFVAAEVTPWEGLVRVGGYAAAREQALSRVEGRDYVMRDGDVVTFRFTP
;
A
#
# COMPACT_ATOMS: atom_id res chain seq x y z
N MET A 1 1.55 7.16 2.72
CA MET A 1 0.73 6.08 2.10
C MET A 1 -0.25 5.58 3.14
N LYS A 2 -1.52 5.48 2.78
CA LYS A 2 -2.59 5.07 3.71
C LYS A 2 -3.24 3.79 3.21
N ILE A 3 -3.27 2.75 4.02
CA ILE A 3 -3.90 1.47 3.72
C ILE A 3 -5.03 1.24 4.71
N GLY A 4 -6.22 0.97 4.21
CA GLY A 4 -7.38 0.68 5.04
C GLY A 4 -7.50 -0.81 5.33
N ILE A 5 -7.53 -1.21 6.59
CA ILE A 5 -7.79 -2.58 7.00
C ILE A 5 -9.30 -2.79 7.08
N VAL A 6 -9.81 -3.69 6.26
CA VAL A 6 -11.23 -4.05 6.21
C VAL A 6 -11.42 -5.56 6.39
N GLY A 7 -12.63 -5.98 6.69
CA GLY A 7 -13.00 -7.39 6.85
C GLY A 7 -14.24 -7.53 7.74
N LEU A 8 -14.87 -8.68 7.73
CA LEU A 8 -16.01 -8.98 8.60
C LEU A 8 -15.63 -8.91 10.09
N PRO A 9 -16.58 -8.75 11.01
CA PRO A 9 -16.31 -8.89 12.44
C PRO A 9 -15.63 -10.23 12.74
N ASN A 10 -14.67 -10.21 13.67
CA ASN A 10 -13.92 -11.41 14.13
C ASN A 10 -13.01 -12.07 13.06
N ALA A 11 -12.71 -11.39 11.94
CA ALA A 11 -11.75 -11.88 10.94
C ALA A 11 -10.27 -11.77 11.38
N GLY A 12 -9.99 -11.13 12.52
CA GLY A 12 -8.61 -10.92 13.02
C GLY A 12 -8.04 -9.54 12.74
N LYS A 13 -8.84 -8.58 12.24
CA LYS A 13 -8.39 -7.20 11.94
C LYS A 13 -7.71 -6.51 13.11
N SER A 14 -8.35 -6.53 14.28
CA SER A 14 -7.82 -5.86 15.48
C SER A 14 -6.52 -6.51 15.98
N SER A 15 -6.40 -7.84 15.87
CA SER A 15 -5.16 -8.54 16.20
C SER A 15 -4.03 -8.14 15.27
N LEU A 16 -4.29 -8.14 13.95
CA LEU A 16 -3.33 -7.69 12.96
C LEU A 16 -2.96 -6.21 13.15
N PHE A 17 -3.94 -5.34 13.40
CA PHE A 17 -3.70 -3.93 13.66
C PHE A 17 -2.85 -3.71 14.93
N ASN A 18 -3.09 -4.46 16.00
CA ASN A 18 -2.29 -4.40 17.22
C ASN A 18 -0.85 -4.86 16.97
N ALA A 19 -0.64 -5.94 16.21
CA ALA A 19 0.68 -6.40 15.81
C ALA A 19 1.43 -5.33 14.98
N LEU A 20 0.76 -4.72 13.99
CA LEU A 20 1.30 -3.60 13.22
C LEU A 20 1.66 -2.40 14.11
N THR A 21 0.80 -2.04 15.07
CA THR A 21 1.04 -0.92 15.99
C THR A 21 2.28 -1.16 16.86
N ARG A 22 2.46 -2.38 17.37
CA ARG A 22 3.63 -2.76 18.16
C ARG A 22 4.90 -2.76 17.33
N ALA A 23 4.88 -3.34 16.12
CA ALA A 23 6.00 -3.31 15.19
C ALA A 23 6.40 -1.86 14.85
N GLY A 24 5.43 -0.98 14.64
CA GLY A 24 5.67 0.45 14.44
C GLY A 24 6.27 1.15 15.65
N ALA A 25 5.83 0.81 16.86
CA ALA A 25 6.35 1.37 18.10
C ALA A 25 7.80 0.93 18.37
N ALA A 26 8.14 -0.33 18.09
CA ALA A 26 9.51 -0.84 18.21
C ALA A 26 10.47 -0.15 17.21
N ALA A 27 9.97 0.18 16.02
CA ALA A 27 10.72 0.94 15.01
C ALA A 27 10.74 2.45 15.24
N ALA A 28 10.03 2.96 16.28
CA ALA A 28 9.78 4.39 16.52
C ALA A 28 10.97 5.18 17.11
N ASN A 29 12.16 5.03 16.55
CA ASN A 29 13.17 6.09 16.58
C ASN A 29 12.78 7.28 15.65
N TYR A 30 11.49 7.35 15.22
CA TYR A 30 10.97 8.44 14.40
C TYR A 30 10.47 9.58 15.29
N PRO A 31 11.17 10.72 15.37
CA PRO A 31 10.63 11.91 15.99
C PRO A 31 9.42 12.37 15.17
N PHE A 32 8.31 12.67 15.84
CA PHE A 32 7.05 13.22 15.29
C PHE A 32 5.94 12.24 14.88
N THR A 33 5.91 11.00 15.33
CA THR A 33 4.70 10.19 15.21
C THR A 33 3.68 10.60 16.26
N THR A 34 2.74 11.45 15.87
CA THR A 34 1.51 11.65 16.65
C THR A 34 0.76 10.33 16.61
N VAL A 35 0.52 9.70 17.76
CA VAL A 35 -0.30 8.48 17.85
C VAL A 35 -1.75 8.91 17.64
N GLU A 36 -2.22 8.73 16.41
CA GLU A 36 -3.65 8.90 16.13
C GLU A 36 -4.37 7.60 16.47
N PRO A 37 -5.54 7.65 17.13
CA PRO A 37 -6.32 6.45 17.38
C PRO A 37 -6.66 5.78 16.04
N ASN A 38 -6.53 4.44 15.98
CA ASN A 38 -6.78 3.62 14.80
C ASN A 38 -5.82 3.84 13.60
N VAL A 39 -4.63 4.40 13.84
CA VAL A 39 -3.57 4.51 12.83
C VAL A 39 -2.28 3.89 13.35
N ALA A 40 -1.80 2.85 12.65
CA ALA A 40 -0.49 2.25 12.88
C ALA A 40 0.49 2.74 11.80
N VAL A 41 1.62 3.33 12.21
CA VAL A 41 2.69 3.77 11.30
C VAL A 41 3.82 2.77 11.39
N VAL A 42 4.12 2.10 10.28
CA VAL A 42 5.09 1.00 10.24
C VAL A 42 6.17 1.29 9.21
N GLY A 43 7.43 1.06 9.57
CA GLY A 43 8.56 1.13 8.64
C GLY A 43 8.49 0.00 7.61
N VAL A 44 8.85 0.32 6.36
CA VAL A 44 9.03 -0.67 5.30
C VAL A 44 10.49 -1.11 5.33
N PRO A 45 10.82 -2.33 5.78
CA PRO A 45 12.19 -2.80 5.80
C PRO A 45 12.80 -2.78 4.39
N ASP A 46 14.02 -2.28 4.27
CA ASP A 46 14.73 -2.27 3.00
C ASP A 46 16.25 -2.48 3.25
N GLU A 47 16.69 -3.72 3.14
CA GLU A 47 18.08 -4.12 3.34
C GLU A 47 19.07 -3.36 2.44
N ARG A 48 18.59 -2.85 1.30
CA ARG A 48 19.42 -2.08 0.38
C ARG A 48 19.82 -0.74 1.00
N LEU A 49 18.87 -0.09 1.71
CA LEU A 49 19.14 1.14 2.46
C LEU A 49 20.15 0.88 3.59
N ASP A 50 19.98 -0.22 4.32
CA ASP A 50 20.85 -0.58 5.44
C ASP A 50 22.29 -0.80 4.95
N ARG A 51 22.48 -1.52 3.85
CA ARG A 51 23.80 -1.72 3.22
C ARG A 51 24.41 -0.42 2.69
N VAL A 52 23.61 0.47 2.12
CA VAL A 52 24.06 1.81 1.71
C VAL A 52 24.50 2.62 2.92
N ALA A 53 23.71 2.60 4.00
CA ALA A 53 24.03 3.31 5.24
C ALA A 53 25.32 2.80 5.89
N GLU A 54 25.48 1.49 5.98
CA GLU A 54 26.73 0.87 6.47
C GLU A 54 27.93 1.29 5.63
N THR A 55 27.83 1.21 4.30
CA THR A 55 28.90 1.58 3.37
C THR A 55 29.34 3.04 3.53
N LEU A 56 28.38 3.94 3.81
CA LEU A 56 28.63 5.37 3.95
C LEU A 56 28.84 5.82 5.41
N ALA A 57 28.79 4.89 6.38
CA ALA A 57 28.71 5.18 7.81
C ALA A 57 27.63 6.22 8.13
N ALA A 58 26.47 6.09 7.48
CA ALA A 58 25.39 7.04 7.58
C ALA A 58 24.50 6.71 8.80
N THR A 59 24.12 7.74 9.55
CA THR A 59 23.23 7.62 10.71
C THR A 59 22.49 8.96 10.92
N PRO A 60 21.21 8.95 11.28
CA PRO A 60 20.33 7.79 11.42
C PRO A 60 19.95 7.14 10.06
N VAL A 61 19.49 5.89 10.10
CA VAL A 61 18.86 5.22 8.97
C VAL A 61 17.36 5.37 9.09
N VAL A 62 16.71 5.88 8.04
CA VAL A 62 15.28 6.20 8.06
C VAL A 62 14.57 5.50 6.90
N HIS A 63 13.87 4.43 7.20
CA HIS A 63 13.05 3.69 6.25
C HIS A 63 11.80 4.48 5.85
N GLU A 64 11.19 4.12 4.72
CA GLU A 64 9.88 4.64 4.33
C GLU A 64 8.80 4.08 5.26
N THR A 65 7.64 4.74 5.34
CA THR A 65 6.56 4.31 6.24
C THR A 65 5.24 4.13 5.52
N ILE A 66 4.48 3.14 5.99
CA ILE A 66 3.08 2.92 5.62
C ILE A 66 2.21 3.22 6.84
N GLN A 67 1.08 3.86 6.62
CA GLN A 67 0.03 4.07 7.61
C GLN A 67 -1.08 3.04 7.37
N PHE A 68 -1.31 2.18 8.33
CA PHE A 68 -2.46 1.27 8.35
C PHE A 68 -3.56 1.89 9.21
N HIS A 69 -4.76 1.99 8.63
CA HIS A 69 -5.93 2.54 9.28
C HIS A 69 -6.90 1.40 9.62
N ASP A 70 -7.20 1.18 10.91
CA ASP A 70 -8.25 0.22 11.29
C ASP A 70 -9.61 0.84 10.98
N ILE A 71 -10.25 0.31 9.96
CA ILE A 71 -11.58 0.73 9.54
C ILE A 71 -12.59 -0.22 10.17
N ALA A 72 -13.46 0.30 11.03
CA ALA A 72 -14.47 -0.48 11.75
C ALA A 72 -15.22 -1.46 10.82
N GLY A 73 -15.43 -2.70 11.28
CA GLY A 73 -15.95 -3.79 10.45
C GLY A 73 -17.28 -3.48 9.78
N LEU A 74 -17.42 -3.94 8.55
CA LEU A 74 -18.61 -3.84 7.74
C LEU A 74 -19.59 -4.95 8.13
N VAL A 75 -20.88 -4.62 8.22
CA VAL A 75 -22.00 -5.56 8.24
C VAL A 75 -22.78 -5.44 6.95
N ARG A 76 -23.43 -6.51 6.51
CA ARG A 76 -24.31 -6.49 5.32
C ARG A 76 -25.30 -5.34 5.35
N GLY A 77 -25.55 -4.72 4.19
CA GLY A 77 -26.47 -3.59 4.05
C GLY A 77 -25.86 -2.24 4.45
N ALA A 78 -24.54 -2.14 4.49
CA ALA A 78 -23.88 -0.88 4.84
C ALA A 78 -24.08 0.22 3.79
N HIS A 79 -24.32 -0.15 2.53
CA HIS A 79 -24.61 0.79 1.45
C HIS A 79 -26.01 1.40 1.57
N ASP A 80 -26.99 0.67 2.13
CA ASP A 80 -28.37 1.14 2.34
C ASP A 80 -28.58 1.90 3.67
N GLY A 81 -27.57 1.86 4.57
CA GLY A 81 -27.67 2.37 5.94
C GLY A 81 -27.35 3.85 6.10
N GLU A 82 -28.28 4.59 6.74
CA GLU A 82 -27.95 5.91 7.29
C GLU A 82 -27.01 5.75 8.50
N GLY A 83 -25.78 6.31 8.41
CA GLY A 83 -24.85 6.45 9.53
C GLY A 83 -23.55 5.65 9.45
N LEU A 84 -23.45 4.49 10.10
CA LEU A 84 -22.18 3.76 10.24
C LEU A 84 -21.62 3.21 8.93
N GLY A 85 -22.48 2.74 8.01
CA GLY A 85 -22.07 2.25 6.71
C GLY A 85 -21.45 3.33 5.83
N ASN A 86 -22.07 4.49 5.76
CA ASN A 86 -21.56 5.64 5.02
C ASN A 86 -20.22 6.15 5.58
N LYS A 87 -20.05 6.11 6.91
CA LYS A 87 -18.77 6.46 7.54
C LYS A 87 -17.66 5.44 7.19
N PHE A 88 -17.98 4.15 7.18
CA PHE A 88 -17.08 3.08 6.77
C PHE A 88 -16.60 3.29 5.33
N LEU A 89 -17.53 3.45 4.38
CA LEU A 89 -17.20 3.69 2.97
C LEU A 89 -16.42 5.00 2.78
N GLY A 90 -16.72 6.04 3.56
CA GLY A 90 -15.98 7.30 3.59
C GLY A 90 -14.52 7.10 4.01
N ASN A 91 -14.29 6.33 5.08
CA ASN A 91 -12.93 6.04 5.56
C ASN A 91 -12.11 5.27 4.50
N ILE A 92 -12.72 4.29 3.80
CA ILE A 92 -12.03 3.58 2.71
C ILE A 92 -11.67 4.55 1.57
N ARG A 93 -12.51 5.53 1.25
CA ARG A 93 -12.21 6.52 0.19
C ARG A 93 -10.94 7.32 0.45
N GLU A 94 -10.62 7.57 1.71
CA GLU A 94 -9.43 8.33 2.12
C GLU A 94 -8.13 7.51 2.07
N THR A 95 -8.19 6.21 1.80
CA THR A 95 -7.01 5.33 1.70
C THR A 95 -6.52 5.17 0.27
N ASP A 96 -5.23 4.80 0.10
CA ASP A 96 -4.62 4.53 -1.20
C ASP A 96 -4.84 3.09 -1.67
N ALA A 97 -5.00 2.14 -0.74
CA ALA A 97 -5.24 0.72 -0.98
C ALA A 97 -6.06 0.08 0.14
N ILE A 98 -6.55 -1.12 -0.10
CA ILE A 98 -7.35 -1.91 0.84
C ILE A 98 -6.57 -3.17 1.24
N LEU A 99 -6.46 -3.41 2.55
CA LEU A 99 -6.02 -4.65 3.15
C LEU A 99 -7.27 -5.40 3.63
N HIS A 100 -7.68 -6.41 2.90
CA HIS A 100 -8.90 -7.17 3.20
C HIS A 100 -8.57 -8.43 3.98
N VAL A 101 -8.79 -8.40 5.29
CA VAL A 101 -8.53 -9.52 6.20
C VAL A 101 -9.74 -10.47 6.21
N VAL A 102 -9.48 -11.73 5.96
CA VAL A 102 -10.48 -12.81 6.01
C VAL A 102 -10.03 -13.91 6.97
N ARG A 103 -10.98 -14.50 7.64
CA ARG A 103 -10.71 -15.62 8.55
C ARG A 103 -10.61 -16.92 7.76
N ALA A 104 -9.47 -17.61 7.86
CA ALA A 104 -9.17 -18.84 7.16
C ALA A 104 -8.96 -20.05 8.11
N HIS A 105 -9.35 -19.92 9.37
CA HIS A 105 -9.25 -21.00 10.36
C HIS A 105 -10.51 -21.09 11.22
N ASP A 106 -10.79 -22.28 11.73
CA ASP A 106 -11.84 -22.51 12.72
C ASP A 106 -11.33 -22.19 14.14
N ASP A 107 -12.16 -21.53 14.94
CA ASP A 107 -11.93 -21.30 16.36
C ASP A 107 -13.29 -21.39 17.09
N ALA A 108 -13.45 -22.42 17.92
CA ALA A 108 -14.68 -22.68 18.66
C ALA A 108 -15.01 -21.57 19.69
N GLN A 109 -14.04 -20.75 20.08
CA GLN A 109 -14.22 -19.66 21.07
C GLN A 109 -14.63 -18.34 20.39
N VAL A 110 -14.48 -18.24 19.08
CA VAL A 110 -14.75 -17.01 18.32
C VAL A 110 -15.88 -17.23 17.33
N VAL A 111 -17.05 -16.63 17.62
CA VAL A 111 -18.23 -16.77 16.76
C VAL A 111 -17.99 -16.08 15.41
N HIS A 112 -18.24 -16.81 14.31
CA HIS A 112 -18.26 -16.23 12.98
C HIS A 112 -19.63 -15.55 12.73
N PRO A 113 -19.68 -14.33 12.15
CA PRO A 113 -20.94 -13.61 11.92
C PRO A 113 -21.94 -14.39 11.07
N GLU A 114 -21.45 -15.13 10.08
CA GLU A 114 -22.25 -15.94 9.15
C GLU A 114 -22.40 -17.41 9.61
N GLY A 115 -21.89 -17.75 10.80
CA GLY A 115 -21.99 -19.10 11.36
C GLY A 115 -21.11 -20.16 10.68
N ARG A 116 -20.23 -19.78 9.76
CA ARG A 116 -19.30 -20.65 9.02
C ARG A 116 -18.01 -19.91 8.67
N VAL A 117 -16.92 -20.62 8.58
CA VAL A 117 -15.65 -20.09 8.03
C VAL A 117 -15.61 -20.40 6.55
N ASP A 118 -15.65 -19.37 5.73
CA ASP A 118 -15.57 -19.43 4.27
C ASP A 118 -14.92 -18.14 3.76
N PRO A 119 -13.59 -18.14 3.58
CA PRO A 119 -12.83 -16.94 3.24
C PRO A 119 -13.32 -16.26 1.96
N LEU A 120 -13.72 -17.07 0.96
CA LEU A 120 -14.18 -16.53 -0.31
C LEU A 120 -15.54 -15.84 -0.18
N ALA A 121 -16.49 -16.45 0.52
CA ALA A 121 -17.80 -15.84 0.74
C ALA A 121 -17.71 -14.58 1.63
N ASP A 122 -16.74 -14.51 2.55
CA ASP A 122 -16.48 -13.31 3.34
C ASP A 122 -15.94 -12.17 2.47
N VAL A 123 -15.03 -12.49 1.53
CA VAL A 123 -14.57 -11.53 0.52
C VAL A 123 -15.72 -11.00 -0.31
N GLU A 124 -16.53 -11.89 -0.89
CA GLU A 124 -17.65 -11.54 -1.76
C GLU A 124 -18.68 -10.65 -1.05
N THR A 125 -18.87 -10.86 0.24
CA THR A 125 -19.77 -10.02 1.05
C THR A 125 -19.32 -8.57 1.06
N ILE A 126 -18.05 -8.30 1.33
CA ILE A 126 -17.50 -6.93 1.36
C ILE A 126 -17.41 -6.36 -0.05
N GLU A 127 -16.94 -7.13 -1.03
CA GLU A 127 -16.86 -6.68 -2.41
C GLU A 127 -18.22 -6.23 -2.95
N THR A 128 -19.28 -6.97 -2.62
CA THR A 128 -20.64 -6.64 -3.02
C THR A 128 -21.08 -5.27 -2.48
N GLU A 129 -20.78 -4.97 -1.22
CA GLU A 129 -21.07 -3.65 -0.63
C GLU A 129 -20.30 -2.52 -1.32
N LEU A 130 -19.01 -2.75 -1.65
CA LEU A 130 -18.22 -1.77 -2.36
C LEU A 130 -18.71 -1.54 -3.79
N LEU A 131 -19.12 -2.61 -4.50
CA LEU A 131 -19.70 -2.54 -5.85
C LEU A 131 -21.01 -1.74 -5.86
N TYR A 132 -21.91 -1.98 -4.91
CA TYR A 132 -23.16 -1.22 -4.81
C TYR A 132 -22.91 0.26 -4.52
N ALA A 133 -22.01 0.59 -3.63
CA ALA A 133 -21.65 1.97 -3.33
C ALA A 133 -21.06 2.70 -4.56
N ASP A 134 -20.25 2.01 -5.34
CA ASP A 134 -19.69 2.58 -6.57
C ASP A 134 -20.70 2.68 -7.70
N LEU A 135 -21.63 1.72 -7.80
CA LEU A 135 -22.72 1.76 -8.77
C LEU A 135 -23.57 3.02 -8.59
N GLU A 136 -24.02 3.27 -7.36
CA GLU A 136 -24.80 4.46 -7.03
C GLU A 136 -24.03 5.77 -7.31
N GLN A 137 -22.73 5.77 -6.98
CA GLN A 137 -21.86 6.92 -7.22
C GLN A 137 -21.63 7.18 -8.71
N ALA A 138 -21.40 6.12 -9.50
CA ALA A 138 -21.20 6.20 -10.94
C ALA A 138 -22.47 6.70 -11.64
N GLU A 139 -23.67 6.24 -11.24
CA GLU A 139 -24.94 6.71 -11.77
C GLU A 139 -25.14 8.21 -11.50
N ARG A 140 -24.93 8.65 -10.27
CA ARG A 140 -24.97 10.09 -9.92
C ARG A 140 -23.95 10.93 -10.68
N ARG A 141 -22.75 10.39 -10.90
CA ARG A 141 -21.70 11.09 -11.67
C ARG A 141 -22.08 11.17 -13.14
N LEU A 142 -22.60 10.11 -13.73
CA LEU A 142 -23.04 10.06 -15.12
C LEU A 142 -24.11 11.10 -15.41
N GLU A 143 -25.11 11.26 -14.55
CA GLU A 143 -26.16 12.28 -14.70
C GLU A 143 -25.61 13.72 -14.77
N ARG A 144 -24.54 13.99 -14.02
CA ARG A 144 -23.88 15.31 -14.00
C ARG A 144 -23.06 15.52 -15.27
N VAL A 145 -22.26 14.52 -15.65
CA VAL A 145 -21.34 14.60 -16.80
C VAL A 145 -22.12 14.65 -18.12
N ALA A 146 -23.24 13.90 -18.24
CA ALA A 146 -24.10 13.93 -19.43
C ALA A 146 -24.64 15.33 -19.77
N LYS A 147 -24.86 16.19 -18.76
CA LYS A 147 -25.24 17.59 -18.98
C LYS A 147 -24.11 18.42 -19.57
N GLN A 148 -22.88 18.18 -19.15
CA GLN A 148 -21.68 18.85 -19.65
C GLN A 148 -21.30 18.34 -21.05
N ALA A 149 -21.40 17.03 -21.30
CA ALA A 149 -21.14 16.42 -22.60
C ALA A 149 -22.02 17.00 -23.73
N LYS A 150 -23.27 17.40 -23.41
CA LYS A 150 -24.18 18.07 -24.37
C LYS A 150 -23.65 19.41 -24.90
N SER A 151 -22.74 20.07 -24.18
CA SER A 151 -22.09 21.30 -24.67
C SER A 151 -20.92 21.05 -25.67
N GLY A 152 -20.60 19.77 -25.93
CA GLY A 152 -19.51 19.39 -26.84
C GLY A 152 -18.12 19.40 -26.19
N ASP A 153 -18.05 19.47 -24.86
CA ASP A 153 -16.78 19.32 -24.12
C ASP A 153 -16.21 17.91 -24.34
N LYS A 154 -15.05 17.84 -24.96
CA LYS A 154 -14.40 16.57 -25.34
C LYS A 154 -14.03 15.70 -24.14
N GLU A 155 -13.60 16.30 -23.02
CA GLU A 155 -13.29 15.58 -21.80
C GLU A 155 -14.56 14.99 -21.17
N ALA A 156 -15.65 15.79 -21.11
CA ALA A 156 -16.93 15.34 -20.59
C ALA A 156 -17.53 14.22 -21.44
N VAL A 157 -17.44 14.28 -22.77
CA VAL A 157 -17.89 13.20 -23.67
C VAL A 157 -17.10 11.91 -23.44
N ALA A 158 -15.76 12.02 -23.27
CA ALA A 158 -14.93 10.84 -22.99
C ALA A 158 -15.24 10.24 -21.61
N GLU A 159 -15.46 11.09 -20.59
CA GLU A 159 -15.83 10.64 -19.25
C GLU A 159 -17.24 10.01 -19.23
N GLU A 160 -18.22 10.56 -19.96
CA GLU A 160 -19.57 9.99 -20.07
C GLU A 160 -19.54 8.57 -20.63
N ARG A 161 -18.76 8.35 -21.71
CA ARG A 161 -18.57 7.02 -22.30
C ARG A 161 -17.91 6.05 -21.32
N TRP A 162 -16.84 6.48 -20.67
CA TRP A 162 -16.15 5.67 -19.67
C TRP A 162 -17.04 5.29 -18.50
N LEU A 163 -17.87 6.23 -18.00
CA LEU A 163 -18.84 5.93 -16.94
C LEU A 163 -19.88 4.88 -17.38
N GLY A 164 -20.26 4.86 -18.66
CA GLY A 164 -21.11 3.79 -19.21
C GLY A 164 -20.42 2.42 -19.10
N GLU A 165 -19.16 2.34 -19.51
CA GLU A 165 -18.35 1.10 -19.41
C GLU A 165 -18.14 0.68 -17.93
N VAL A 166 -17.94 1.65 -17.03
CA VAL A 166 -17.85 1.43 -15.58
C VAL A 166 -19.15 0.84 -15.03
N LEU A 167 -20.30 1.40 -15.38
CA LEU A 167 -21.60 0.89 -14.93
C LEU A 167 -21.85 -0.54 -15.42
N ASP A 168 -21.48 -0.86 -16.65
CA ASP A 168 -21.61 -2.21 -17.19
C ASP A 168 -20.69 -3.20 -16.45
N ALA A 169 -19.45 -2.78 -16.11
CA ALA A 169 -18.53 -3.59 -15.33
C ALA A 169 -19.07 -3.84 -13.91
N LEU A 170 -19.53 -2.80 -13.22
CA LEU A 170 -20.09 -2.90 -11.87
C LEU A 170 -21.33 -3.80 -11.80
N ARG A 171 -22.24 -3.69 -12.77
CA ARG A 171 -23.42 -4.55 -12.90
C ARG A 171 -23.07 -6.01 -13.19
N ALA A 172 -21.90 -6.25 -13.81
CA ALA A 172 -21.35 -7.57 -14.03
C ALA A 172 -20.50 -8.09 -12.86
N GLY A 173 -20.52 -7.43 -11.69
CA GLY A 173 -19.75 -7.80 -10.50
C GLY A 173 -18.24 -7.51 -10.61
N ARG A 174 -17.81 -6.66 -11.54
CA ARG A 174 -16.40 -6.30 -11.75
C ARG A 174 -16.12 -4.88 -11.26
N GLY A 175 -15.04 -4.71 -10.50
CA GLY A 175 -14.65 -3.40 -9.97
C GLY A 175 -14.17 -2.42 -11.05
N VAL A 176 -14.22 -1.12 -10.74
CA VAL A 176 -13.79 -0.02 -11.61
C VAL A 176 -12.35 -0.17 -12.12
N ARG A 177 -11.46 -0.76 -11.32
CA ARG A 177 -10.05 -1.02 -11.71
C ARG A 177 -9.90 -1.90 -12.96
N THR A 178 -10.94 -2.62 -13.37
CA THR A 178 -10.93 -3.45 -14.58
C THR A 178 -11.26 -2.66 -15.87
N VAL A 179 -11.68 -1.40 -15.74
CA VAL A 179 -12.08 -0.54 -16.86
C VAL A 179 -10.96 0.46 -17.17
N PRO A 180 -10.36 0.40 -18.37
CA PRO A 180 -9.26 1.29 -18.74
C PRO A 180 -9.67 2.76 -18.67
N LEU A 181 -8.80 3.61 -18.11
CA LEU A 181 -9.03 5.05 -18.05
C LEU A 181 -8.87 5.68 -19.44
N PRO A 182 -9.80 6.54 -19.88
CA PRO A 182 -9.70 7.17 -21.19
C PRO A 182 -8.61 8.24 -21.22
N GLU A 183 -7.75 8.24 -22.23
CA GLU A 183 -6.69 9.25 -22.41
C GLU A 183 -7.24 10.68 -22.48
N ALA A 184 -8.42 10.84 -23.07
CA ALA A 184 -9.06 12.15 -23.22
C ALA A 184 -9.71 12.68 -21.93
N ALA A 185 -9.82 11.85 -20.86
CA ALA A 185 -10.33 12.25 -19.56
C ALA A 185 -9.49 11.64 -18.41
N PRO A 186 -8.20 12.00 -18.30
CA PRO A 186 -7.27 11.39 -17.34
C PRO A 186 -7.65 11.63 -15.87
N GLY A 187 -8.47 12.64 -15.59
CA GLY A 187 -8.99 12.94 -14.26
C GLY A 187 -10.29 12.22 -13.88
N ALA A 188 -10.89 11.40 -14.77
CA ALA A 188 -12.20 10.79 -14.55
C ALA A 188 -12.24 9.88 -13.32
N GLU A 189 -11.20 9.05 -13.11
CA GLU A 189 -11.08 8.17 -11.95
C GLU A 189 -11.04 8.93 -10.62
N VAL A 190 -10.23 9.99 -10.55
CA VAL A 190 -10.14 10.84 -9.35
C VAL A 190 -11.47 11.51 -9.04
N ARG A 191 -12.19 11.96 -10.08
CA ARG A 191 -13.52 12.58 -9.93
C ARG A 191 -14.60 11.59 -9.53
N LEU A 192 -14.49 10.32 -9.95
CA LEU A 192 -15.39 9.25 -9.52
C LEU A 192 -15.06 8.82 -8.10
N SER A 193 -13.76 8.76 -7.73
CA SER A 193 -13.30 8.32 -6.41
C SER A 193 -13.91 6.98 -5.97
N ALA A 194 -13.89 6.01 -6.89
CA ALA A 194 -14.49 4.71 -6.66
C ALA A 194 -13.68 3.89 -5.64
N LEU A 195 -14.40 3.10 -4.84
CA LEU A 195 -13.80 2.19 -3.86
C LEU A 195 -13.15 0.99 -4.54
N THR A 196 -13.80 0.46 -5.57
CA THR A 196 -13.33 -0.70 -6.34
C THR A 196 -12.28 -0.35 -7.40
N SER A 197 -11.86 0.92 -7.50
CA SER A 197 -10.65 1.29 -8.27
C SER A 197 -9.37 1.04 -7.48
N LYS A 198 -9.47 0.99 -6.14
CA LYS A 198 -8.30 0.83 -5.26
C LYS A 198 -7.67 -0.56 -5.41
N PRO A 199 -6.32 -0.64 -5.35
CA PRO A 199 -5.62 -1.91 -5.22
C PRO A 199 -6.04 -2.65 -3.93
N VAL A 200 -6.11 -3.99 -3.99
CA VAL A 200 -6.52 -4.84 -2.86
C VAL A 200 -5.48 -5.91 -2.59
N LEU A 201 -5.13 -6.09 -1.31
CA LEU A 201 -4.41 -7.24 -0.79
C LEU A 201 -5.36 -8.05 0.11
N TYR A 202 -5.68 -9.26 -0.28
CA TYR A 202 -6.41 -10.20 0.58
C TYR A 202 -5.43 -10.86 1.54
N VAL A 203 -5.78 -10.87 2.81
CA VAL A 203 -4.96 -11.44 3.88
C VAL A 203 -5.75 -12.53 4.59
N ALA A 204 -5.39 -13.78 4.33
CA ALA A 204 -5.94 -14.92 5.04
C ALA A 204 -5.34 -14.98 6.44
N ASN A 205 -6.17 -14.85 7.47
CA ASN A 205 -5.77 -15.06 8.85
C ASN A 205 -5.90 -16.55 9.16
N VAL A 206 -4.76 -17.26 9.20
CA VAL A 206 -4.66 -18.72 9.47
C VAL A 206 -4.42 -19.00 10.94
N ALA A 207 -4.60 -20.25 11.36
CA ALA A 207 -4.31 -20.66 12.74
C ALA A 207 -2.80 -20.66 13.01
N GLU A 208 -2.46 -20.56 14.28
CA GLU A 208 -1.09 -20.77 14.75
C GLU A 208 -0.65 -22.22 14.46
N GLY A 209 0.55 -22.38 13.91
CA GLY A 209 1.11 -23.67 13.50
C GLY A 209 0.63 -24.19 12.13
N GLU A 210 -0.27 -23.48 11.45
CA GLU A 210 -0.60 -23.74 10.05
C GLU A 210 0.39 -23.02 9.10
N PRO A 211 0.58 -23.55 7.88
CA PRO A 211 1.38 -22.85 6.87
C PRO A 211 0.87 -21.43 6.61
N LEU A 212 1.78 -20.46 6.52
CA LEU A 212 1.45 -19.08 6.16
C LEU A 212 1.17 -18.95 4.66
N GLU A 213 0.21 -19.72 4.18
CA GLU A 213 -0.23 -19.75 2.77
C GLU A 213 -1.72 -19.43 2.67
N PRO A 214 -2.10 -18.54 1.74
CA PRO A 214 -3.51 -18.25 1.52
C PRO A 214 -4.21 -19.45 0.86
N PRO A 215 -5.51 -19.70 1.15
CA PRO A 215 -6.29 -20.72 0.48
C PRO A 215 -6.22 -20.58 -1.06
N PRO A 216 -6.08 -21.69 -1.82
CA PRO A 216 -5.94 -21.65 -3.28
C PRO A 216 -7.08 -20.92 -3.99
N GLU A 217 -8.31 -21.06 -3.52
CA GLU A 217 -9.47 -20.35 -4.05
C GLU A 217 -9.38 -18.83 -3.85
N LEU A 218 -8.78 -18.37 -2.76
CA LEU A 218 -8.54 -16.94 -2.51
C LEU A 218 -7.44 -16.39 -3.45
N VAL A 219 -6.41 -17.20 -3.73
CA VAL A 219 -5.34 -16.84 -4.67
C VAL A 219 -5.90 -16.69 -6.08
N GLU A 220 -6.75 -17.63 -6.53
CA GLU A 220 -7.38 -17.57 -7.86
C GLU A 220 -8.32 -16.38 -7.97
N HIS A 221 -9.15 -16.13 -6.95
CA HIS A 221 -10.02 -14.98 -6.87
C HIS A 221 -9.23 -13.65 -6.97
N ALA A 222 -8.12 -13.55 -6.24
CA ALA A 222 -7.24 -12.38 -6.30
C ALA A 222 -6.68 -12.18 -7.73
N ARG A 223 -6.19 -13.26 -8.34
CA ARG A 223 -5.63 -13.24 -9.69
C ARG A 223 -6.65 -12.74 -10.74
N GLU A 224 -7.88 -13.26 -10.69
CA GLU A 224 -8.95 -12.85 -11.61
C GLU A 224 -9.31 -11.36 -11.50
N ARG A 225 -9.10 -10.78 -10.33
CA ARG A 225 -9.42 -9.38 -10.03
C ARG A 225 -8.22 -8.43 -10.10
N GLY A 226 -7.06 -8.94 -10.55
CA GLY A 226 -5.82 -8.14 -10.59
C GLY A 226 -5.37 -7.68 -9.20
N ALA A 227 -5.72 -8.45 -8.17
CA ALA A 227 -5.35 -8.25 -6.78
C ALA A 227 -4.25 -9.26 -6.35
N ARG A 228 -3.82 -9.18 -5.09
CA ARG A 228 -2.87 -10.12 -4.49
C ARG A 228 -3.48 -10.79 -3.27
N ALA A 229 -2.94 -11.96 -2.90
CA ALA A 229 -3.31 -12.67 -1.68
C ALA A 229 -2.05 -13.10 -0.91
N THR A 230 -2.14 -13.04 0.41
CA THR A 230 -1.11 -13.53 1.35
C THR A 230 -1.79 -14.11 2.60
N ALA A 231 -1.01 -14.69 3.50
CA ALA A 231 -1.51 -15.18 4.78
C ALA A 231 -0.72 -14.62 5.95
N VAL A 232 -1.37 -14.57 7.10
CA VAL A 232 -0.77 -14.22 8.41
C VAL A 232 -1.36 -15.13 9.47
N SER A 233 -0.62 -15.38 10.52
CA SER A 233 -1.20 -15.78 11.79
C SER A 233 -1.21 -14.57 12.71
N ALA A 234 -2.33 -13.84 12.73
CA ALA A 234 -2.42 -12.58 13.48
C ALA A 234 -2.16 -12.77 14.98
N ARG A 235 -2.38 -13.98 15.51
CA ARG A 235 -2.07 -14.33 16.89
C ARG A 235 -0.57 -14.52 17.08
N LEU A 236 0.08 -15.33 16.25
CA LEU A 236 1.53 -15.53 16.30
C LEU A 236 2.29 -14.22 16.10
N ASP A 237 1.90 -13.43 15.09
CA ASP A 237 2.54 -12.14 14.84
C ASP A 237 2.36 -11.16 16.01
N ALA A 238 1.23 -11.22 16.72
CA ALA A 238 1.02 -10.42 17.93
C ALA A 238 1.91 -10.88 19.10
N GLU A 239 2.15 -12.17 19.24
CA GLU A 239 3.04 -12.74 20.25
C GLU A 239 4.52 -12.43 19.94
N LEU A 240 4.94 -12.60 18.68
CA LEU A 240 6.30 -12.25 18.23
C LEU A 240 6.61 -10.74 18.42
N ALA A 241 5.61 -9.88 18.25
CA ALA A 241 5.76 -8.44 18.47
C ALA A 241 5.91 -8.03 19.95
N GLU A 242 5.75 -8.95 20.90
CA GLU A 242 6.00 -8.74 22.34
C GLU A 242 7.42 -9.12 22.77
N LEU A 243 8.13 -9.89 21.93
CA LEU A 243 9.48 -10.39 22.18
C LEU A 243 10.54 -9.38 21.68
N ASP A 244 11.75 -9.50 22.19
CA ASP A 244 12.89 -8.84 21.54
C ASP A 244 13.28 -9.56 20.23
N GLU A 245 14.16 -8.95 19.45
CA GLU A 245 14.48 -9.45 18.09
C GLU A 245 15.14 -10.83 18.11
N ASP A 246 15.98 -11.11 19.10
CA ASP A 246 16.69 -12.39 19.24
C ASP A 246 15.73 -13.49 19.68
N GLU A 247 14.84 -13.20 20.63
CA GLU A 247 13.79 -14.10 21.11
C GLU A 247 12.77 -14.40 19.99
N ALA A 248 12.33 -13.36 19.26
CA ALA A 248 11.43 -13.51 18.12
C ALA A 248 12.05 -14.34 16.99
N ALA A 249 13.33 -14.16 16.70
CA ALA A 249 14.05 -14.97 15.72
C ALA A 249 14.14 -16.44 16.15
N ALA A 250 14.49 -16.70 17.41
CA ALA A 250 14.55 -18.07 17.95
C ALA A 250 13.19 -18.78 17.91
N MET A 251 12.11 -18.06 18.25
CA MET A 251 10.76 -18.60 18.17
C MET A 251 10.32 -18.90 16.72
N ARG A 252 10.66 -18.03 15.76
CA ARG A 252 10.41 -18.32 14.33
C ARG A 252 11.16 -19.55 13.84
N ASP A 253 12.45 -19.69 14.20
CA ASP A 253 13.25 -20.87 13.84
C ASP A 253 12.65 -22.16 14.40
N GLU A 254 12.18 -22.16 15.66
CA GLU A 254 11.52 -23.32 16.28
C GLU A 254 10.22 -23.69 15.55
N LEU A 255 9.48 -22.71 15.08
CA LEU A 255 8.23 -22.90 14.32
C LEU A 255 8.45 -23.15 12.82
N GLY A 256 9.68 -23.07 12.32
CA GLY A 256 10.00 -23.25 10.91
C GLY A 256 9.47 -22.11 10.01
N VAL A 257 9.29 -20.91 10.57
CA VAL A 257 8.78 -19.73 9.88
C VAL A 257 9.97 -18.83 9.48
N GLU A 258 10.30 -18.77 8.20
CA GLU A 258 11.42 -17.98 7.68
C GLU A 258 11.20 -16.46 7.86
N GLU A 259 9.99 -15.98 7.59
CA GLU A 259 9.63 -14.57 7.69
C GLU A 259 8.27 -14.43 8.41
N SER A 260 8.11 -13.42 9.26
CA SER A 260 6.82 -13.16 9.90
C SER A 260 5.74 -12.81 8.86
N GLY A 261 4.51 -13.25 9.09
CA GLY A 261 3.37 -12.87 8.24
C GLY A 261 3.21 -11.36 8.15
N LEU A 262 3.52 -10.66 9.25
CA LEU A 262 3.46 -9.20 9.31
C LEU A 262 4.46 -8.54 8.37
N ALA A 263 5.71 -9.00 8.31
CA ALA A 263 6.72 -8.49 7.38
C ALA A 263 6.29 -8.69 5.92
N THR A 264 5.74 -9.87 5.62
CA THR A 264 5.15 -10.15 4.30
C THR A 264 3.99 -9.20 3.96
N VAL A 265 3.06 -8.95 4.89
CA VAL A 265 1.97 -7.98 4.67
C VAL A 265 2.49 -6.58 4.39
N ILE A 266 3.49 -6.10 5.14
CA ILE A 266 4.09 -4.78 4.92
C ILE A 266 4.72 -4.71 3.53
N ARG A 267 5.52 -5.69 3.14
CA ARG A 267 6.19 -5.76 1.84
C ARG A 267 5.19 -5.85 0.68
N GLU A 268 4.20 -6.73 0.77
CA GLU A 268 3.16 -6.89 -0.25
C GLU A 268 2.29 -5.64 -0.37
N SER A 269 1.99 -4.98 0.75
CA SER A 269 1.27 -3.70 0.77
C SER A 269 2.04 -2.59 0.04
N PHE A 270 3.36 -2.54 0.20
CA PHE A 270 4.21 -1.59 -0.52
C PHE A 270 4.22 -1.88 -2.02
N ALA A 271 4.41 -3.15 -2.39
CA ALA A 271 4.43 -3.59 -3.78
C ALA A 271 3.08 -3.40 -4.49
N LEU A 272 1.97 -3.48 -3.75
CA LEU A 272 0.61 -3.29 -4.28
C LEU A 272 0.38 -1.88 -4.85
N LEU A 273 1.07 -0.88 -4.31
CA LEU A 273 0.92 0.53 -4.70
C LEU A 273 1.77 0.92 -5.92
N ASP A 274 2.44 -0.04 -6.56
CA ASP A 274 3.39 0.18 -7.68
C ASP A 274 4.43 1.28 -7.37
N LEU A 275 4.97 1.20 -6.16
CA LEU A 275 6.00 2.09 -5.67
C LEU A 275 7.40 1.53 -5.91
N ILE A 276 8.34 2.45 -6.00
CA ILE A 276 9.78 2.18 -5.95
C ILE A 276 10.40 3.01 -4.85
N SER A 277 11.48 2.50 -4.26
CA SER A 277 12.27 3.25 -3.30
C SER A 277 13.50 3.87 -3.97
N PHE A 278 13.78 5.12 -3.67
CA PHE A 278 15.08 5.72 -3.90
C PHE A 278 15.66 6.20 -2.59
N PHE A 279 16.97 6.33 -2.53
CA PHE A 279 17.69 6.66 -1.31
C PHE A 279 18.39 8.01 -1.42
N THR A 280 18.30 8.80 -0.35
CA THR A 280 19.16 9.95 -0.13
C THR A 280 20.10 9.62 1.01
N ALA A 281 21.40 9.58 0.77
CA ALA A 281 22.38 9.22 1.78
C ALA A 281 23.61 10.14 1.68
N GLY A 282 24.06 10.66 2.80
CA GLY A 282 25.29 11.44 2.92
C GLY A 282 26.35 10.66 3.70
N GLN A 283 27.63 10.84 3.36
CA GLN A 283 28.70 10.25 4.15
C GLN A 283 28.67 10.79 5.58
N ALA A 284 28.61 9.89 6.57
CA ALA A 284 28.45 10.22 7.99
C ALA A 284 27.24 11.16 8.29
N LYS A 285 26.16 11.02 7.49
CA LYS A 285 24.89 11.76 7.62
C LYS A 285 23.74 10.80 7.47
N GLU A 286 22.52 11.30 7.65
CA GLU A 286 21.28 10.51 7.47
C GLU A 286 21.28 9.75 6.14
N ALA A 287 20.85 8.48 6.19
CA ALA A 287 20.42 7.70 5.04
C ALA A 287 18.89 7.52 5.14
N ARG A 288 18.18 7.87 4.08
CA ARG A 288 16.72 7.83 4.07
C ARG A 288 16.17 7.22 2.80
N ALA A 289 15.23 6.26 2.93
CA ALA A 289 14.39 5.81 1.84
C ALA A 289 13.23 6.77 1.59
N ARG A 290 12.83 6.85 0.32
CA ARG A 290 11.64 7.59 -0.10
C ARG A 290 10.90 6.81 -1.17
N ALA A 291 9.61 6.65 -0.99
CA ALA A 291 8.75 6.00 -1.96
C ALA A 291 8.23 6.99 -3.00
N ILE A 292 8.24 6.57 -4.24
CA ILE A 292 7.66 7.29 -5.39
C ILE A 292 6.97 6.27 -6.30
N ARG A 293 5.99 6.71 -7.08
CA ARG A 293 5.37 5.84 -8.08
C ARG A 293 6.38 5.46 -9.17
N ARG A 294 6.32 4.24 -9.63
CA ARG A 294 7.12 3.79 -10.79
C ARG A 294 6.87 4.70 -11.99
N GLY A 295 7.92 5.07 -12.70
CA GLY A 295 7.83 6.03 -13.80
C GLY A 295 7.98 7.50 -13.40
N THR A 296 8.09 7.82 -12.10
CA THR A 296 8.35 9.18 -11.62
C THR A 296 9.68 9.69 -12.14
N ARG A 297 9.70 10.96 -12.58
CA ARG A 297 10.92 11.62 -13.10
C ARG A 297 11.72 12.28 -11.97
N ALA A 298 13.03 12.47 -12.19
CA ALA A 298 13.97 13.01 -11.20
C ALA A 298 13.53 14.36 -10.59
N ARG A 299 12.96 15.26 -11.38
CA ARG A 299 12.44 16.53 -10.86
C ARG A 299 11.29 16.30 -9.85
N GLN A 300 10.36 15.41 -10.17
CA GLN A 300 9.25 15.08 -9.29
C GLN A 300 9.73 14.33 -8.04
N ALA A 301 10.72 13.43 -8.20
CA ALA A 301 11.37 12.73 -7.09
C ALA A 301 12.07 13.71 -6.12
N ALA A 302 12.66 14.79 -6.63
CA ALA A 302 13.21 15.86 -5.78
C ALA A 302 12.11 16.53 -4.93
N GLY A 303 10.89 16.64 -5.46
CA GLY A 303 9.71 17.13 -4.75
C GLY A 303 9.31 16.24 -3.55
N ALA A 304 9.52 14.93 -3.66
CA ALA A 304 9.32 14.01 -2.54
C ALA A 304 10.34 14.22 -1.40
N VAL A 305 11.46 14.88 -1.66
CA VAL A 305 12.43 15.30 -0.62
C VAL A 305 12.02 16.64 -0.03
N HIS A 306 11.83 17.65 -0.90
CA HIS A 306 11.36 18.98 -0.51
C HIS A 306 10.82 19.74 -1.73
N THR A 307 9.75 20.51 -1.55
CA THR A 307 9.13 21.28 -2.64
C THR A 307 10.08 22.28 -3.31
N ASP A 308 11.00 22.86 -2.54
CA ASP A 308 12.00 23.80 -3.10
C ASP A 308 13.00 23.07 -4.01
N MET A 309 13.33 21.81 -3.71
CA MET A 309 14.18 21.00 -4.58
C MET A 309 13.51 20.71 -5.93
N GLU A 310 12.20 20.52 -5.96
CA GLU A 310 11.45 20.37 -7.21
C GLU A 310 11.44 21.68 -8.02
N ARG A 311 11.18 22.80 -7.35
CA ARG A 311 11.11 24.11 -8.00
C ARG A 311 12.46 24.55 -8.55
N GLY A 312 13.50 24.43 -7.74
CA GLY A 312 14.87 24.81 -8.09
C GLY A 312 15.70 23.70 -8.76
N PHE A 313 15.10 22.62 -9.23
CA PHE A 313 15.82 21.45 -9.74
C PHE A 313 16.79 21.80 -10.87
N VAL A 314 18.04 21.43 -10.69
CA VAL A 314 19.12 21.59 -11.69
C VAL A 314 19.50 20.23 -12.28
N ALA A 315 19.86 19.27 -11.46
CA ALA A 315 20.29 17.94 -11.86
C ALA A 315 20.17 16.94 -10.68
N ALA A 316 20.20 15.67 -11.01
CA ALA A 316 20.31 14.56 -10.04
C ALA A 316 21.61 13.81 -10.28
N GLU A 317 22.47 13.68 -9.28
CA GLU A 317 23.57 12.73 -9.32
C GLU A 317 23.07 11.39 -8.80
N VAL A 318 23.02 10.40 -9.69
CA VAL A 318 22.40 9.09 -9.45
C VAL A 318 23.46 8.00 -9.46
N THR A 319 23.47 7.16 -8.44
CA THR A 319 24.34 5.98 -8.33
C THR A 319 23.48 4.77 -7.97
N PRO A 320 23.49 3.66 -8.73
CA PRO A 320 22.80 2.44 -8.33
C PRO A 320 23.33 1.92 -6.99
N TRP A 321 22.47 1.50 -6.09
CA TRP A 321 22.83 1.09 -4.72
C TRP A 321 23.86 -0.06 -4.71
N GLU A 322 23.68 -1.08 -5.59
CA GLU A 322 24.63 -2.20 -5.69
C GLU A 322 26.04 -1.71 -6.09
N GLY A 323 26.08 -0.77 -7.03
CA GLY A 323 27.32 -0.17 -7.49
C GLY A 323 28.03 0.58 -6.37
N LEU A 324 27.27 1.39 -5.61
CA LEU A 324 27.81 2.17 -4.49
C LEU A 324 28.37 1.28 -3.39
N VAL A 325 27.62 0.24 -2.98
CA VAL A 325 28.03 -0.72 -1.97
C VAL A 325 29.26 -1.50 -2.42
N ARG A 326 29.26 -2.02 -3.66
CA ARG A 326 30.37 -2.81 -4.21
C ARG A 326 31.70 -2.08 -4.20
N VAL A 327 31.70 -0.77 -4.49
CA VAL A 327 32.95 0.01 -4.57
C VAL A 327 33.30 0.75 -3.30
N GLY A 328 32.47 0.71 -2.27
CA GLY A 328 32.73 1.27 -0.95
C GLY A 328 32.51 2.78 -0.81
N GLY A 329 31.71 3.40 -1.69
CA GLY A 329 31.31 4.80 -1.52
C GLY A 329 31.40 5.67 -2.77
N TYR A 330 31.02 6.95 -2.63
CA TYR A 330 30.83 7.89 -3.75
C TYR A 330 32.13 8.21 -4.52
N ALA A 331 33.27 8.31 -3.84
CA ALA A 331 34.53 8.64 -4.52
C ALA A 331 34.90 7.56 -5.56
N ALA A 332 34.93 6.29 -5.12
CA ALA A 332 35.17 5.17 -6.00
C ALA A 332 34.07 4.97 -7.06
N ALA A 333 32.80 5.27 -6.73
CA ALA A 333 31.71 5.20 -7.70
C ALA A 333 31.89 6.20 -8.83
N ARG A 334 32.39 7.42 -8.56
CA ARG A 334 32.68 8.42 -9.59
C ARG A 334 33.90 8.03 -10.43
N GLU A 335 34.96 7.53 -9.80
CA GLU A 335 36.18 7.06 -10.51
C GLU A 335 35.87 5.92 -11.49
N GLN A 336 34.90 5.04 -11.12
CA GLN A 336 34.46 3.91 -11.95
C GLN A 336 33.29 4.27 -12.87
N ALA A 337 32.92 5.53 -13.00
CA ALA A 337 31.80 6.02 -13.81
C ALA A 337 30.44 5.37 -13.52
N LEU A 338 30.23 4.92 -12.27
CA LEU A 338 28.96 4.36 -11.80
C LEU A 338 27.98 5.47 -11.42
N SER A 339 28.49 6.63 -10.99
CA SER A 339 27.68 7.83 -10.73
C SER A 339 27.44 8.60 -12.02
N ARG A 340 26.20 8.98 -12.28
CA ARG A 340 25.79 9.71 -13.48
C ARG A 340 25.08 10.98 -13.08
N VAL A 341 25.24 12.04 -13.86
CA VAL A 341 24.48 13.28 -13.70
C VAL A 341 23.33 13.26 -14.70
N GLU A 342 22.14 13.24 -14.17
CA GLU A 342 20.89 13.09 -14.93
C GLU A 342 20.06 14.40 -14.89
N GLY A 343 19.32 14.63 -15.95
CA GLY A 343 18.44 15.78 -16.08
C GLY A 343 17.04 15.53 -15.50
N ARG A 344 16.18 16.54 -15.64
CA ARG A 344 14.78 16.55 -15.12
C ARG A 344 13.92 15.38 -15.56
N ASP A 345 14.18 14.86 -16.77
CA ASP A 345 13.37 13.84 -17.44
C ASP A 345 13.85 12.40 -17.18
N TYR A 346 14.93 12.24 -16.41
CA TYR A 346 15.39 10.92 -16.00
C TYR A 346 14.29 10.19 -15.21
N VAL A 347 13.95 8.99 -15.66
CA VAL A 347 12.98 8.13 -14.97
C VAL A 347 13.71 7.40 -13.86
N MET A 348 13.29 7.65 -12.61
CA MET A 348 13.88 7.05 -11.42
C MET A 348 13.74 5.52 -11.45
N ARG A 349 14.79 4.86 -10.97
CA ARG A 349 14.84 3.40 -10.83
C ARG A 349 14.81 3.00 -9.37
N ASP A 350 14.26 1.83 -9.11
CA ASP A 350 14.23 1.27 -7.77
C ASP A 350 15.65 1.01 -7.27
N GLY A 351 15.98 1.52 -6.06
CA GLY A 351 17.31 1.46 -5.47
C GLY A 351 18.30 2.53 -5.95
N ASP A 352 17.88 3.54 -6.69
CA ASP A 352 18.73 4.69 -7.01
C ASP A 352 19.15 5.43 -5.73
N VAL A 353 20.44 5.64 -5.52
CA VAL A 353 20.99 6.54 -4.49
C VAL A 353 21.25 7.88 -5.11
N VAL A 354 20.59 8.94 -4.62
CA VAL A 354 20.49 10.21 -5.33
C VAL A 354 20.90 11.41 -4.49
N THR A 355 21.68 12.29 -5.10
CA THR A 355 21.93 13.64 -4.60
C THR A 355 21.34 14.65 -5.56
N PHE A 356 20.31 15.37 -5.11
CA PHE A 356 19.70 16.44 -5.91
C PHE A 356 20.49 17.74 -5.83
N ARG A 357 20.75 18.35 -6.99
CA ARG A 357 21.32 19.69 -7.11
C ARG A 357 20.20 20.66 -7.46
N PHE A 358 20.02 21.69 -6.67
CA PHE A 358 18.96 22.66 -6.86
C PHE A 358 19.45 24.09 -6.54
N THR A 359 18.77 25.06 -7.11
CA THR A 359 18.96 26.47 -6.76
C THR A 359 17.85 26.85 -5.77
N PRO A 360 18.18 27.46 -4.63
CA PRO A 360 17.19 27.89 -3.62
C PRO A 360 16.14 28.86 -4.14
#